data_ebdf089b9bbe21cfd591f42264e279ed
#
_entry.id   ebdf089b9bbe21cfd591f42264e279ed
#
_cell.length_a   1.000
_cell.length_b   1.000
_cell.length_c   1.000
_cell.angle_alpha   90.00
_cell.angle_beta   90.00
_cell.angle_gamma   90.00
#
_symmetry.space_group_name_H-M   'P 1'
#
loop_
_entity.id
_entity.type
_entity.pdbx_description
1 polymer ?
#
loop_
_entity_poly.entity_id
_entity_poly.type
_entity_poly.pdbx_seq_one_letter_code
_entity_poly.pdbx_strand_id
1 'polypeptide(L)'
;MKIIEVVNALERFAPLPLQEDYDNAGLQVGLTAADVSGALLCLDVTEQVVDEALQKGCNLIVSHHPLIFHRLSCISDADYVQRTVMKAIEHHVTIVAMHTNMDAARGGVNYKIAEKMGLTSVSFFGKTQQATTAPDVTGQTAVVEGGEGVVGEFTTPMAADDFLLMLKKTFEVECVMANELLRRPIRKVAVCGGAGDFLLPAAVSAGADAFVTGEMHYHQYFGYEQQLQIAVIGHYQSEQFTKEIFRDIITKACPGVRCEMSEINTNPILYI
;
A
#
# COMPACT_ATOMS: atom_id res chain seq x y z
N MET A 1 23.65 12.32 -1.15
CA MET A 1 23.07 10.97 -1.09
C MET A 1 22.54 10.61 -2.47
N LYS A 2 22.81 9.43 -2.94
CA LYS A 2 22.31 8.95 -4.25
C LYS A 2 20.91 8.38 -4.14
N ILE A 3 20.14 8.47 -5.21
CA ILE A 3 18.77 7.88 -5.28
C ILE A 3 18.80 6.38 -4.97
N ILE A 4 19.81 5.64 -5.44
CA ILE A 4 19.96 4.20 -5.13
C ILE A 4 20.03 3.91 -3.63
N GLU A 5 20.55 4.81 -2.81
CA GLU A 5 20.63 4.62 -1.37
C GLU A 5 19.24 4.68 -0.73
N VAL A 6 18.35 5.55 -1.26
CA VAL A 6 16.94 5.63 -0.84
C VAL A 6 16.19 4.37 -1.31
N VAL A 7 16.39 3.94 -2.56
CA VAL A 7 15.80 2.70 -3.11
C VAL A 7 16.20 1.51 -2.24
N ASN A 8 17.49 1.36 -1.94
CA ASN A 8 17.97 0.28 -1.08
C ASN A 8 17.39 0.32 0.33
N ALA A 9 17.10 1.52 0.88
CA ALA A 9 16.47 1.65 2.18
C ALA A 9 15.02 1.15 2.16
N LEU A 10 14.26 1.47 1.10
CA LEU A 10 12.90 0.98 0.89
C LEU A 10 12.88 -0.55 0.68
N GLU A 11 13.78 -1.07 -0.15
CA GLU A 11 13.90 -2.51 -0.43
C GLU A 11 14.45 -3.32 0.77
N ARG A 12 15.18 -2.71 1.70
CA ARG A 12 15.53 -3.38 2.96
C ARG A 12 14.32 -3.54 3.87
N PHE A 13 13.40 -2.60 3.86
CA PHE A 13 12.16 -2.67 4.63
C PHE A 13 11.17 -3.66 4.01
N ALA A 14 10.95 -3.56 2.69
CA ALA A 14 10.04 -4.39 1.92
C ALA A 14 10.76 -4.96 0.68
N PRO A 15 11.49 -6.09 0.82
CA PRO A 15 12.26 -6.68 -0.27
C PRO A 15 11.39 -7.01 -1.49
N LEU A 16 11.90 -6.72 -2.70
CA LEU A 16 11.19 -7.04 -3.94
C LEU A 16 10.73 -8.50 -4.07
N PRO A 17 11.47 -9.53 -3.57
CA PRO A 17 10.96 -10.90 -3.60
C PRO A 17 9.69 -11.16 -2.79
N LEU A 18 9.21 -10.19 -1.99
CA LEU A 18 7.89 -10.26 -1.33
C LEU A 18 6.73 -9.88 -2.25
N GLN A 19 7.00 -9.33 -3.44
CA GLN A 19 5.95 -8.97 -4.39
C GLN A 19 5.25 -10.20 -4.96
N GLU A 20 4.02 -10.01 -5.43
CA GLU A 20 3.28 -11.02 -6.17
C GLU A 20 3.88 -11.25 -7.56
N ASP A 21 3.73 -12.47 -8.12
CA ASP A 21 4.34 -12.87 -9.40
C ASP A 21 3.91 -12.01 -10.61
N TYR A 22 2.74 -11.38 -10.52
CA TYR A 22 2.20 -10.49 -11.57
C TYR A 22 2.65 -9.04 -11.43
N ASP A 23 3.28 -8.69 -10.32
CA ASP A 23 3.61 -7.31 -9.96
C ASP A 23 4.88 -6.80 -10.66
N ASN A 24 5.05 -5.48 -10.65
CA ASN A 24 6.21 -4.78 -11.19
C ASN A 24 6.68 -3.69 -10.21
N ALA A 25 6.90 -4.04 -8.93
CA ALA A 25 7.48 -3.14 -7.94
C ALA A 25 8.95 -2.83 -8.24
N GLY A 26 9.49 -1.80 -7.62
CA GLY A 26 10.87 -1.35 -7.76
C GLY A 26 11.03 -0.16 -8.70
N LEU A 27 12.22 -0.02 -9.29
CA LEU A 27 12.55 1.09 -10.19
C LEU A 27 11.68 1.03 -11.46
N GLN A 28 10.93 2.11 -11.71
CA GLN A 28 10.08 2.24 -12.89
C GLN A 28 10.76 3.06 -14.00
N VAL A 29 11.31 4.21 -13.64
CA VAL A 29 11.89 5.18 -14.58
C VAL A 29 13.06 5.90 -13.90
N GLY A 30 14.11 6.26 -14.63
CA GLY A 30 15.08 7.28 -14.23
C GLY A 30 16.46 6.76 -13.84
N LEU A 31 17.24 7.62 -13.19
CA LEU A 31 18.67 7.48 -12.94
C LEU A 31 18.97 7.34 -11.45
N THR A 32 19.25 6.13 -10.99
CA THR A 32 19.53 5.84 -9.58
C THR A 32 20.87 6.37 -9.08
N ALA A 33 21.83 6.67 -9.98
CA ALA A 33 23.12 7.25 -9.65
C ALA A 33 23.08 8.78 -9.44
N ALA A 34 21.95 9.43 -9.72
CA ALA A 34 21.76 10.85 -9.48
C ALA A 34 21.72 11.17 -7.97
N ASP A 35 22.12 12.39 -7.58
CA ASP A 35 21.92 12.87 -6.22
C ASP A 35 20.45 13.21 -5.99
N VAL A 36 19.90 12.80 -4.84
CA VAL A 36 18.52 13.12 -4.47
C VAL A 36 18.41 14.57 -4.04
N SER A 37 17.51 15.34 -4.66
CA SER A 37 17.19 16.72 -4.27
C SER A 37 16.00 16.81 -3.32
N GLY A 38 15.11 15.81 -3.39
CA GLY A 38 13.94 15.59 -2.57
C GLY A 38 13.13 14.41 -3.10
N ALA A 39 12.32 13.81 -2.25
CA ALA A 39 11.41 12.72 -2.57
C ALA A 39 9.96 13.19 -2.42
N LEU A 40 9.15 13.05 -3.47
CA LEU A 40 7.70 13.19 -3.42
C LEU A 40 7.08 11.81 -3.20
N LEU A 41 6.21 11.69 -2.20
CA LEU A 41 5.58 10.44 -1.78
C LEU A 41 4.10 10.46 -2.18
N CYS A 42 3.65 9.48 -2.95
CA CYS A 42 2.29 9.43 -3.48
C CYS A 42 1.72 8.00 -3.47
N LEU A 43 0.45 7.86 -3.79
CA LEU A 43 -0.17 6.55 -4.03
C LEU A 43 0.03 6.16 -5.50
N ASP A 44 -0.43 6.98 -6.42
CA ASP A 44 -0.33 6.78 -7.87
C ASP A 44 0.56 7.84 -8.50
N VAL A 45 1.13 7.54 -9.67
CA VAL A 45 1.91 8.50 -10.46
C VAL A 45 1.12 8.90 -11.70
N THR A 46 0.88 10.20 -11.84
CA THR A 46 0.27 10.83 -13.01
C THR A 46 1.13 11.97 -13.51
N GLU A 47 0.83 12.51 -14.69
CA GLU A 47 1.52 13.72 -15.21
C GLU A 47 1.45 14.88 -14.20
N GLN A 48 0.32 15.04 -13.49
CA GLN A 48 0.15 16.07 -12.46
C GLN A 48 1.05 15.85 -11.24
N VAL A 49 1.25 14.60 -10.82
CA VAL A 49 2.16 14.25 -9.71
C VAL A 49 3.62 14.52 -10.10
N VAL A 50 3.99 14.29 -11.38
CA VAL A 50 5.31 14.69 -11.88
C VAL A 50 5.47 16.21 -11.85
N ASP A 51 4.44 16.98 -12.26
CA ASP A 51 4.45 18.44 -12.16
C ASP A 51 4.60 18.93 -10.71
N GLU A 52 3.89 18.30 -9.78
CA GLU A 52 4.03 18.59 -8.36
C GLU A 52 5.46 18.33 -7.85
N ALA A 53 6.07 17.20 -8.26
CA ALA A 53 7.46 16.90 -7.90
C ALA A 53 8.42 17.99 -8.38
N LEU A 54 8.26 18.44 -9.61
CA LEU A 54 9.06 19.53 -10.19
C LEU A 54 8.87 20.85 -9.43
N GLN A 55 7.62 21.23 -9.14
CA GLN A 55 7.29 22.44 -8.39
C GLN A 55 7.88 22.42 -6.98
N LYS A 56 7.88 21.25 -6.32
CA LYS A 56 8.47 21.04 -5.01
C LYS A 56 9.99 20.79 -5.05
N GLY A 57 10.63 20.79 -6.23
CA GLY A 57 12.06 20.55 -6.40
C GLY A 57 12.49 19.14 -6.02
N CYS A 58 11.64 18.14 -6.23
CA CYS A 58 11.91 16.73 -6.01
C CYS A 58 12.28 16.04 -7.33
N ASN A 59 13.37 15.29 -7.35
CA ASN A 59 13.77 14.48 -8.50
C ASN A 59 13.57 12.96 -8.26
N LEU A 60 12.96 12.59 -7.15
CA LEU A 60 12.54 11.23 -6.83
C LEU A 60 11.06 11.23 -6.50
N ILE A 61 10.29 10.33 -7.12
CA ILE A 61 8.92 10.00 -6.74
C ILE A 61 8.94 8.58 -6.18
N VAL A 62 8.38 8.39 -4.99
CA VAL A 62 8.12 7.07 -4.40
C VAL A 62 6.62 6.88 -4.36
N SER A 63 6.13 5.92 -5.14
CA SER A 63 4.71 5.59 -5.23
C SER A 63 4.41 4.23 -4.62
N HIS A 64 3.15 4.01 -4.26
CA HIS A 64 2.66 2.68 -3.95
C HIS A 64 2.43 1.90 -5.26
N HIS A 65 1.54 2.38 -6.11
CA HIS A 65 1.24 1.71 -7.36
C HIS A 65 2.34 1.93 -8.40
N PRO A 66 2.74 0.88 -9.15
CA PRO A 66 3.68 1.00 -10.25
C PRO A 66 3.04 1.75 -11.42
N LEU A 67 3.74 2.79 -11.92
CA LEU A 67 3.32 3.50 -13.13
C LEU A 67 3.29 2.55 -14.32
N ILE A 68 4.33 1.70 -14.45
CA ILE A 68 4.46 0.72 -15.52
C ILE A 68 4.04 -0.65 -14.96
N PHE A 69 2.72 -0.87 -14.84
CA PHE A 69 2.21 -2.17 -14.38
C PHE A 69 2.34 -3.25 -15.45
N HIS A 70 2.09 -2.90 -16.70
CA HIS A 70 2.25 -3.79 -17.86
C HIS A 70 3.43 -3.36 -18.73
N ARG A 71 4.11 -4.31 -19.33
CA ARG A 71 5.25 -4.05 -20.21
C ARG A 71 4.89 -3.11 -21.34
N LEU A 72 5.68 -2.04 -21.51
CA LEU A 72 5.56 -1.10 -22.60
C LEU A 72 6.33 -1.65 -23.81
N SER A 73 5.69 -1.69 -24.98
CA SER A 73 6.33 -2.02 -26.26
C SER A 73 6.87 -0.79 -26.99
N CYS A 74 6.40 0.39 -26.64
CA CYS A 74 6.84 1.69 -27.13
C CYS A 74 6.62 2.76 -26.06
N ILE A 75 7.22 3.93 -26.25
CA ILE A 75 6.97 5.11 -25.43
C ILE A 75 6.54 6.23 -26.37
N SER A 76 5.30 6.68 -26.25
CA SER A 76 4.65 7.70 -27.08
C SER A 76 3.62 8.49 -26.28
N ASP A 77 2.81 9.28 -26.92
CA ASP A 77 1.70 10.04 -26.33
C ASP A 77 0.36 9.27 -26.30
N ALA A 78 0.37 7.96 -26.61
CA ALA A 78 -0.83 7.16 -26.83
C ALA A 78 -1.73 7.02 -25.57
N ASP A 79 -1.14 6.90 -24.38
CA ASP A 79 -1.87 6.78 -23.13
C ASP A 79 -1.19 7.58 -22.00
N TYR A 80 -1.86 7.64 -20.84
CA TYR A 80 -1.36 8.42 -19.72
C TYR A 80 -0.06 7.86 -19.12
N VAL A 81 0.15 6.53 -19.15
CA VAL A 81 1.37 5.89 -18.63
C VAL A 81 2.57 6.33 -19.46
N GLN A 82 2.47 6.20 -20.80
CA GLN A 82 3.55 6.56 -21.71
C GLN A 82 3.86 8.06 -21.64
N ARG A 83 2.86 8.96 -21.60
CA ARG A 83 3.06 10.39 -21.43
C ARG A 83 3.74 10.72 -20.10
N THR A 84 3.32 10.06 -19.00
CA THR A 84 3.96 10.27 -17.69
C THR A 84 5.41 9.80 -17.68
N VAL A 85 5.70 8.64 -18.31
CA VAL A 85 7.08 8.13 -18.49
C VAL A 85 7.93 9.13 -19.29
N MET A 86 7.43 9.62 -20.43
CA MET A 86 8.14 10.62 -21.26
C MET A 86 8.46 11.88 -20.43
N LYS A 87 7.46 12.40 -19.72
CA LYS A 87 7.61 13.57 -18.87
C LYS A 87 8.65 13.38 -17.77
N ALA A 88 8.62 12.23 -17.09
CA ALA A 88 9.60 11.90 -16.07
C ALA A 88 11.04 11.82 -16.63
N ILE A 89 11.21 11.22 -17.82
CA ILE A 89 12.51 11.13 -18.49
C ILE A 89 12.99 12.53 -18.90
N GLU A 90 12.15 13.33 -19.54
CA GLU A 90 12.47 14.67 -20.01
C GLU A 90 12.96 15.57 -18.86
N HIS A 91 12.35 15.44 -17.69
CA HIS A 91 12.67 16.27 -16.54
C HIS A 91 13.60 15.58 -15.51
N HIS A 92 14.21 14.44 -15.88
CA HIS A 92 15.14 13.69 -15.01
C HIS A 92 14.56 13.31 -13.65
N VAL A 93 13.26 13.00 -13.60
CA VAL A 93 12.59 12.49 -12.39
C VAL A 93 12.69 10.96 -12.37
N THR A 94 13.17 10.43 -11.27
CA THR A 94 13.20 8.99 -11.01
C THR A 94 11.93 8.55 -10.30
N ILE A 95 11.32 7.46 -10.75
CA ILE A 95 10.09 6.89 -10.17
C ILE A 95 10.38 5.48 -9.66
N VAL A 96 10.03 5.24 -8.42
CA VAL A 96 10.16 3.94 -7.74
C VAL A 96 8.82 3.56 -7.14
N ALA A 97 8.36 2.34 -7.39
CA ALA A 97 7.12 1.79 -6.82
C ALA A 97 7.42 0.77 -5.73
N MET A 98 6.68 0.84 -4.63
CA MET A 98 6.70 -0.13 -3.53
C MET A 98 5.25 -0.61 -3.34
N HIS A 99 4.88 -1.69 -4.03
CA HIS A 99 3.50 -2.14 -4.23
C HIS A 99 3.21 -3.38 -3.36
N THR A 100 2.94 -4.53 -3.96
CA THR A 100 2.57 -5.74 -3.20
C THR A 100 3.66 -6.22 -2.25
N ASN A 101 4.93 -5.91 -2.51
CA ASN A 101 6.01 -6.13 -1.55
C ASN A 101 5.85 -5.27 -0.27
N MET A 102 5.31 -4.05 -0.39
CA MET A 102 5.03 -3.18 0.76
C MET A 102 3.76 -3.64 1.50
N ASP A 103 2.77 -4.19 0.79
CA ASP A 103 1.59 -4.80 1.41
C ASP A 103 1.97 -6.00 2.26
N ALA A 104 2.86 -6.84 1.73
CA ALA A 104 3.30 -8.07 2.37
C ALA A 104 4.30 -7.82 3.52
N ALA A 105 4.98 -6.68 3.57
CA ALA A 105 6.02 -6.43 4.57
C ALA A 105 5.45 -6.25 5.98
N ARG A 106 6.20 -6.72 6.99
CA ARG A 106 5.92 -6.41 8.39
C ARG A 106 6.07 -4.90 8.63
N GLY A 107 5.01 -4.26 9.13
CA GLY A 107 4.94 -2.81 9.29
C GLY A 107 4.59 -2.07 7.99
N GLY A 108 4.27 -2.79 6.91
CA GLY A 108 3.79 -2.23 5.65
C GLY A 108 2.31 -1.88 5.67
N VAL A 109 1.69 -1.86 4.48
CA VAL A 109 0.33 -1.30 4.28
C VAL A 109 -0.71 -1.99 5.16
N ASN A 110 -0.76 -3.33 5.19
CA ASN A 110 -1.73 -4.06 5.99
C ASN A 110 -1.56 -3.80 7.50
N TYR A 111 -0.32 -3.67 7.97
CA TYR A 111 -0.04 -3.26 9.34
C TYR A 111 -0.46 -1.83 9.63
N LYS A 112 -0.28 -0.91 8.67
CA LYS A 112 -0.72 0.48 8.80
C LYS A 112 -2.25 0.59 8.90
N ILE A 113 -2.99 -0.18 8.12
CA ILE A 113 -4.46 -0.25 8.22
C ILE A 113 -4.85 -0.75 9.62
N ALA A 114 -4.23 -1.83 10.11
CA ALA A 114 -4.49 -2.36 11.44
C ALA A 114 -4.16 -1.34 12.56
N GLU A 115 -3.05 -0.61 12.43
CA GLU A 115 -2.65 0.50 13.33
C GLU A 115 -3.72 1.60 13.36
N LYS A 116 -4.17 2.07 12.19
CA LYS A 116 -5.21 3.10 12.07
C LYS A 116 -6.53 2.69 12.72
N MET A 117 -6.86 1.40 12.67
CA MET A 117 -8.04 0.82 13.34
C MET A 117 -7.85 0.65 14.86
N GLY A 118 -6.62 0.73 15.37
CA GLY A 118 -6.30 0.47 16.77
C GLY A 118 -6.28 -1.01 17.15
N LEU A 119 -6.00 -1.89 16.19
CA LEU A 119 -5.86 -3.32 16.44
C LEU A 119 -4.56 -3.62 17.20
N THR A 120 -4.62 -4.58 18.10
CA THR A 120 -3.49 -5.11 18.88
C THR A 120 -3.20 -6.55 18.50
N SER A 121 -2.04 -7.09 18.93
CA SER A 121 -1.63 -8.47 18.65
C SER A 121 -1.64 -8.83 17.16
N VAL A 122 -1.19 -7.89 16.33
CA VAL A 122 -1.25 -8.02 14.88
C VAL A 122 -0.22 -9.05 14.39
N SER A 123 -0.68 -9.99 13.57
CA SER A 123 0.14 -11.03 12.93
C SER A 123 -0.33 -11.30 11.50
N PHE A 124 0.51 -11.89 10.69
CA PHE A 124 0.12 -12.32 9.35
C PHE A 124 -0.95 -13.40 9.36
N PHE A 125 -1.79 -13.42 8.34
CA PHE A 125 -2.69 -14.54 8.00
C PHE A 125 -2.70 -14.71 6.46
N GLY A 126 -3.27 -15.81 5.98
CA GLY A 126 -3.12 -16.23 4.60
C GLY A 126 -1.76 -16.89 4.37
N LYS A 127 -1.27 -16.81 3.14
CA LYS A 127 0.05 -17.33 2.79
C LYS A 127 1.13 -16.40 3.29
N THR A 128 2.19 -16.99 3.87
CA THR A 128 3.41 -16.25 4.24
C THR A 128 4.60 -16.74 3.42
N GLN A 129 5.57 -15.88 3.26
CA GLN A 129 6.81 -16.17 2.54
C GLN A 129 8.00 -15.49 3.22
N GLN A 130 9.20 -15.99 2.95
CA GLN A 130 10.44 -15.39 3.40
C GLN A 130 11.19 -14.76 2.23
N ALA A 131 11.81 -13.63 2.48
CA ALA A 131 12.65 -12.93 1.51
C ALA A 131 13.94 -12.44 2.15
N THR A 132 15.01 -12.39 1.36
CA THR A 132 16.27 -11.80 1.77
C THR A 132 16.26 -10.32 1.43
N THR A 133 16.61 -9.47 2.39
CA THR A 133 16.68 -8.01 2.19
C THR A 133 17.84 -7.63 1.28
N ALA A 134 17.75 -6.43 0.68
CA ALA A 134 18.92 -5.79 0.09
C ALA A 134 20.04 -5.63 1.16
N PRO A 135 21.33 -5.67 0.76
CA PRO A 135 22.45 -5.45 1.68
C PRO A 135 22.37 -4.08 2.36
N ASP A 136 22.73 -4.03 3.63
CA ASP A 136 22.94 -2.76 4.34
C ASP A 136 24.27 -2.11 3.97
N VAL A 137 24.59 -1.00 4.62
CA VAL A 137 25.87 -0.26 4.41
C VAL A 137 27.12 -1.08 4.78
N THR A 138 26.98 -2.17 5.53
CA THR A 138 28.05 -3.10 5.89
C THR A 138 28.09 -4.33 4.98
N GLY A 139 27.19 -4.44 4.01
CA GLY A 139 27.02 -5.58 3.11
C GLY A 139 26.23 -6.74 3.72
N GLN A 140 25.61 -6.56 4.87
CA GLN A 140 24.82 -7.60 5.55
C GLN A 140 23.38 -7.63 5.00
N THR A 141 22.86 -8.84 4.84
CA THR A 141 21.46 -9.12 4.49
C THR A 141 20.74 -9.76 5.67
N ALA A 142 19.42 -9.64 5.71
CA ALA A 142 18.57 -10.32 6.68
C ALA A 142 17.48 -11.10 5.95
N VAL A 143 16.97 -12.15 6.59
CA VAL A 143 15.74 -12.83 6.14
C VAL A 143 14.57 -12.23 6.88
N VAL A 144 13.56 -11.80 6.15
CA VAL A 144 12.33 -11.23 6.67
C VAL A 144 11.13 -12.07 6.21
N GLU A 145 10.09 -12.09 7.03
CA GLU A 145 8.81 -12.71 6.71
C GLU A 145 7.84 -11.66 6.18
N GLY A 146 7.10 -12.01 5.13
CA GLY A 146 5.96 -11.28 4.62
C GLY A 146 4.71 -12.15 4.54
N GLY A 147 3.54 -11.54 4.43
CA GLY A 147 2.26 -12.25 4.32
C GLY A 147 1.21 -11.44 3.58
N GLU A 148 0.24 -12.14 2.99
CA GLU A 148 -0.81 -11.56 2.14
C GLU A 148 -1.74 -10.60 2.90
N GLY A 149 -1.97 -10.83 4.18
CA GLY A 149 -2.81 -9.99 5.02
C GLY A 149 -2.40 -10.08 6.48
N VAL A 150 -3.05 -9.27 7.33
CA VAL A 150 -2.85 -9.29 8.77
C VAL A 150 -4.15 -9.48 9.52
N VAL A 151 -4.06 -10.11 10.71
CA VAL A 151 -5.16 -10.27 11.64
C VAL A 151 -4.75 -9.69 12.99
N GLY A 152 -5.68 -8.97 13.63
CA GLY A 152 -5.47 -8.37 14.95
C GLY A 152 -6.75 -8.33 15.75
N GLU A 153 -6.70 -7.84 16.98
CA GLU A 153 -7.84 -7.80 17.89
C GLU A 153 -8.06 -6.42 18.48
N PHE A 154 -9.33 -6.05 18.62
CA PHE A 154 -9.70 -4.94 19.48
C PHE A 154 -9.59 -5.36 20.96
N THR A 155 -9.11 -4.46 21.80
CA THR A 155 -9.10 -4.69 23.26
C THR A 155 -10.52 -4.79 23.81
N THR A 156 -11.45 -4.00 23.26
CA THR A 156 -12.88 -4.04 23.60
C THR A 156 -13.68 -4.39 22.34
N PRO A 157 -14.41 -5.50 22.32
CA PRO A 157 -15.29 -5.85 21.20
C PRO A 157 -16.38 -4.77 20.99
N MET A 158 -16.80 -4.57 19.75
CA MET A 158 -17.83 -3.57 19.40
C MET A 158 -18.93 -4.18 18.51
N ALA A 159 -20.09 -3.56 18.45
CA ALA A 159 -21.17 -3.98 17.57
C ALA A 159 -20.81 -3.73 16.10
N ALA A 160 -21.43 -4.45 15.17
CA ALA A 160 -21.10 -4.36 13.75
C ALA A 160 -21.37 -2.97 13.14
N ASP A 161 -22.43 -2.31 13.55
CA ASP A 161 -22.78 -0.94 13.15
C ASP A 161 -21.73 0.07 13.64
N ASP A 162 -21.32 0.00 14.92
CA ASP A 162 -20.26 0.83 15.47
C ASP A 162 -18.92 0.60 14.76
N PHE A 163 -18.63 -0.66 14.40
CA PHE A 163 -17.45 -1.03 13.61
C PHE A 163 -17.45 -0.36 12.25
N LEU A 164 -18.55 -0.43 11.50
CA LEU A 164 -18.65 0.23 10.19
C LEU A 164 -18.57 1.76 10.30
N LEU A 165 -19.17 2.37 11.34
CA LEU A 165 -19.05 3.79 11.60
C LEU A 165 -17.62 4.20 11.97
N MET A 166 -16.90 3.37 12.73
CA MET A 166 -15.49 3.58 13.03
C MET A 166 -14.64 3.55 11.76
N LEU A 167 -14.87 2.58 10.86
CA LEU A 167 -14.16 2.51 9.57
C LEU A 167 -14.41 3.77 8.73
N LYS A 168 -15.67 4.23 8.62
CA LYS A 168 -16.00 5.48 7.91
C LYS A 168 -15.18 6.65 8.42
N LYS A 169 -15.09 6.80 9.73
CA LYS A 169 -14.36 7.90 10.36
C LYS A 169 -12.83 7.76 10.20
N THR A 170 -12.30 6.54 10.39
CA THR A 170 -10.85 6.30 10.38
C THR A 170 -10.25 6.46 8.99
N PHE A 171 -10.96 6.00 7.97
CA PHE A 171 -10.50 6.01 6.58
C PHE A 171 -11.10 7.15 5.75
N GLU A 172 -11.88 8.04 6.38
CA GLU A 172 -12.50 9.20 5.73
C GLU A 172 -13.34 8.81 4.51
N VAL A 173 -14.14 7.72 4.64
CA VAL A 173 -14.96 7.20 3.56
C VAL A 173 -16.43 7.61 3.71
N GLU A 174 -17.05 8.00 2.60
CA GLU A 174 -18.47 8.37 2.59
C GLU A 174 -19.38 7.14 2.65
N CYS A 175 -18.94 6.02 2.07
CA CYS A 175 -19.70 4.78 2.00
C CYS A 175 -18.79 3.58 2.28
N VAL A 176 -19.23 2.66 3.15
CA VAL A 176 -18.66 1.33 3.32
C VAL A 176 -19.64 0.33 2.75
N MET A 177 -19.20 -0.50 1.81
CA MET A 177 -20.01 -1.63 1.34
C MET A 177 -19.85 -2.79 2.32
N ALA A 178 -20.96 -3.40 2.74
CA ALA A 178 -20.95 -4.48 3.72
C ALA A 178 -22.00 -5.54 3.39
N ASN A 179 -21.83 -6.76 3.92
CA ASN A 179 -22.88 -7.77 3.96
C ASN A 179 -23.85 -7.51 5.13
N GLU A 180 -24.80 -8.44 5.38
CA GLU A 180 -25.71 -8.37 6.53
C GLU A 180 -24.91 -8.17 7.83
N LEU A 181 -25.37 -7.24 8.69
CA LEU A 181 -24.72 -6.93 9.95
C LEU A 181 -24.61 -8.18 10.84
N LEU A 182 -23.43 -8.43 11.33
CA LEU A 182 -23.15 -9.51 12.27
C LEU A 182 -23.85 -9.24 13.62
N ARG A 183 -24.57 -10.22 14.16
CA ARG A 183 -25.36 -10.06 15.39
C ARG A 183 -24.53 -10.24 16.68
N ARG A 184 -23.30 -10.76 16.56
CA ARG A 184 -22.34 -10.87 17.66
C ARG A 184 -21.28 -9.76 17.60
N PRO A 185 -20.67 -9.40 18.74
CA PRO A 185 -19.63 -8.38 18.74
C PRO A 185 -18.41 -8.78 17.89
N ILE A 186 -17.81 -7.78 17.27
CA ILE A 186 -16.56 -7.89 16.49
C ILE A 186 -15.38 -7.62 17.42
N ARG A 187 -14.48 -8.58 17.53
CA ARG A 187 -13.23 -8.46 18.27
C ARG A 187 -12.03 -8.70 17.37
N LYS A 188 -12.01 -9.82 16.64
CA LYS A 188 -10.90 -10.22 15.79
C LYS A 188 -11.17 -9.80 14.35
N VAL A 189 -10.24 -9.03 13.77
CA VAL A 189 -10.40 -8.46 12.44
C VAL A 189 -9.24 -8.86 11.56
N ALA A 190 -9.54 -9.43 10.40
CA ALA A 190 -8.60 -9.66 9.32
C ALA A 190 -8.61 -8.47 8.36
N VAL A 191 -7.46 -8.12 7.80
CA VAL A 191 -7.25 -6.93 6.97
C VAL A 191 -6.39 -7.29 5.76
N CYS A 192 -6.84 -6.85 4.58
CA CYS A 192 -6.03 -6.80 3.37
C CYS A 192 -6.41 -5.54 2.58
N GLY A 193 -5.48 -4.60 2.43
CA GLY A 193 -5.67 -3.40 1.60
C GLY A 193 -5.85 -3.76 0.13
N GLY A 194 -6.26 -2.78 -0.68
CA GLY A 194 -6.48 -2.99 -2.11
C GLY A 194 -7.52 -4.07 -2.41
N ALA A 195 -7.23 -4.95 -3.36
CA ALA A 195 -8.10 -6.04 -3.80
C ALA A 195 -7.79 -7.34 -3.04
N GLY A 196 -8.34 -7.47 -1.82
CA GLY A 196 -8.06 -8.59 -0.91
C GLY A 196 -9.11 -9.69 -0.86
N ASP A 197 -10.11 -9.69 -1.74
CA ASP A 197 -11.26 -10.58 -1.71
C ASP A 197 -10.91 -12.08 -1.75
N PHE A 198 -9.77 -12.44 -2.33
CA PHE A 198 -9.24 -13.81 -2.36
C PHE A 198 -8.90 -14.37 -0.97
N LEU A 199 -8.74 -13.51 0.05
CA LEU A 199 -8.41 -13.90 1.42
C LEU A 199 -9.64 -14.20 2.31
N LEU A 200 -10.87 -14.07 1.81
CA LEU A 200 -12.08 -14.36 2.58
C LEU A 200 -12.05 -15.76 3.26
N PRO A 201 -11.71 -16.86 2.55
CA PRO A 201 -11.64 -18.16 3.19
C PRO A 201 -10.55 -18.25 4.29
N ALA A 202 -9.43 -17.57 4.08
CA ALA A 202 -8.35 -17.51 5.06
C ALA A 202 -8.75 -16.68 6.29
N ALA A 203 -9.50 -15.58 6.13
CA ALA A 203 -10.02 -14.78 7.23
C ALA A 203 -10.97 -15.61 8.13
N VAL A 204 -11.87 -16.40 7.53
CA VAL A 204 -12.73 -17.35 8.25
C VAL A 204 -11.90 -18.38 8.98
N SER A 205 -10.91 -18.98 8.31
CA SER A 205 -10.03 -20.00 8.91
C SER A 205 -9.19 -19.44 10.06
N ALA A 206 -8.82 -18.17 10.00
CA ALA A 206 -8.15 -17.47 11.09
C ALA A 206 -9.07 -17.14 12.26
N GLY A 207 -10.39 -17.42 12.15
CA GLY A 207 -11.39 -17.14 13.17
C GLY A 207 -11.66 -15.63 13.33
N ALA A 208 -11.56 -14.86 12.25
CA ALA A 208 -11.91 -13.45 12.26
C ALA A 208 -13.42 -13.26 12.41
N ASP A 209 -13.82 -12.20 13.11
CA ASP A 209 -15.21 -11.74 13.18
C ASP A 209 -15.55 -10.81 12.02
N ALA A 210 -14.53 -10.09 11.53
CA ALA A 210 -14.67 -9.17 10.40
C ALA A 210 -13.47 -9.27 9.45
N PHE A 211 -13.72 -8.93 8.18
CA PHE A 211 -12.70 -8.77 7.15
C PHE A 211 -12.84 -7.39 6.50
N VAL A 212 -11.74 -6.62 6.50
CA VAL A 212 -11.66 -5.29 5.89
C VAL A 212 -10.77 -5.36 4.66
N THR A 213 -11.27 -4.85 3.54
CA THR A 213 -10.51 -4.77 2.28
C THR A 213 -10.90 -3.52 1.49
N GLY A 214 -10.11 -3.18 0.45
CA GLY A 214 -10.39 -2.06 -0.44
C GLY A 214 -11.40 -2.39 -1.53
N GLU A 215 -11.36 -3.60 -2.10
CA GLU A 215 -12.24 -4.02 -3.19
C GLU A 215 -12.77 -5.43 -3.00
N MET A 216 -13.94 -5.68 -3.57
CA MET A 216 -14.58 -7.00 -3.55
C MET A 216 -15.60 -7.15 -4.67
N HIS A 217 -15.63 -8.30 -5.32
CA HIS A 217 -16.61 -8.63 -6.34
C HIS A 217 -17.97 -8.99 -5.73
N TYR A 218 -19.07 -8.60 -6.40
CA TYR A 218 -20.45 -8.79 -5.93
C TYR A 218 -20.76 -10.20 -5.44
N HIS A 219 -20.37 -11.22 -6.19
CA HIS A 219 -20.70 -12.62 -5.85
C HIS A 219 -19.93 -13.16 -4.64
N GLN A 220 -18.90 -12.49 -4.19
CA GLN A 220 -18.09 -12.91 -3.03
C GLN A 220 -18.70 -12.51 -1.68
N TYR A 221 -19.78 -11.70 -1.67
CA TYR A 221 -20.50 -11.37 -0.45
C TYR A 221 -21.38 -12.51 0.08
N PHE A 222 -21.72 -13.50 -0.77
CA PHE A 222 -22.61 -14.59 -0.39
C PHE A 222 -21.92 -15.68 0.40
N GLY A 223 -22.68 -16.29 1.35
CA GLY A 223 -22.23 -17.46 2.12
C GLY A 223 -21.46 -17.13 3.39
N TYR A 224 -21.35 -15.84 3.75
CA TYR A 224 -20.69 -15.38 4.98
C TYR A 224 -21.67 -14.77 5.99
N GLU A 225 -22.99 -14.91 5.75
CA GLU A 225 -24.05 -14.36 6.59
C GLU A 225 -23.89 -14.89 8.02
N GLN A 226 -23.84 -13.99 9.01
CA GLN A 226 -23.64 -14.28 10.43
C GLN A 226 -22.33 -15.04 10.75
N GLN A 227 -21.48 -15.31 9.78
CA GLN A 227 -20.15 -15.91 9.96
C GLN A 227 -19.04 -14.86 10.04
N LEU A 228 -19.03 -13.92 9.09
CA LEU A 228 -18.00 -12.90 8.94
C LEU A 228 -18.65 -11.56 8.53
N GLN A 229 -18.34 -10.48 9.24
CA GLN A 229 -18.67 -9.12 8.79
C GLN A 229 -17.68 -8.70 7.70
N ILE A 230 -18.15 -8.56 6.49
CA ILE A 230 -17.36 -8.02 5.39
C ILE A 230 -17.51 -6.49 5.39
N ALA A 231 -16.41 -5.76 5.23
CA ALA A 231 -16.39 -4.31 5.10
C ALA A 231 -15.41 -3.89 4.00
N VAL A 232 -15.92 -3.24 2.95
CA VAL A 232 -15.14 -2.73 1.82
C VAL A 232 -15.10 -1.22 1.89
N ILE A 233 -13.90 -0.67 2.06
CA ILE A 233 -13.67 0.75 2.36
C ILE A 233 -13.15 1.58 1.17
N GLY A 234 -12.95 0.94 0.02
CA GLY A 234 -12.37 1.56 -1.18
C GLY A 234 -10.85 1.32 -1.27
N HIS A 235 -10.38 1.09 -2.50
CA HIS A 235 -8.98 0.80 -2.80
C HIS A 235 -8.08 1.95 -2.32
N TYR A 236 -8.30 3.15 -2.88
CA TYR A 236 -7.54 4.35 -2.51
C TYR A 236 -7.56 4.60 -1.00
N GLN A 237 -8.73 4.49 -0.37
CA GLN A 237 -8.89 4.79 1.05
C GLN A 237 -8.17 3.79 1.96
N SER A 238 -8.07 2.52 1.55
CA SER A 238 -7.34 1.51 2.31
C SER A 238 -5.82 1.75 2.27
N GLU A 239 -5.29 2.34 1.20
CA GLU A 239 -3.86 2.45 0.95
C GLU A 239 -3.30 3.88 1.04
N GLN A 240 -4.15 4.91 1.17
CA GLN A 240 -3.74 6.32 1.17
C GLN A 240 -2.66 6.66 2.21
N PHE A 241 -2.53 5.87 3.27
CA PHE A 241 -1.56 6.06 4.34
C PHE A 241 -0.17 5.48 4.02
N THR A 242 0.01 4.82 2.88
CA THR A 242 1.31 4.27 2.45
C THR A 242 2.38 5.35 2.36
N LYS A 243 2.01 6.57 2.01
CA LYS A 243 2.89 7.75 2.01
C LYS A 243 3.56 7.99 3.38
N GLU A 244 2.86 7.72 4.48
CA GLU A 244 3.40 7.85 5.84
C GLU A 244 4.50 6.80 6.08
N ILE A 245 4.30 5.57 5.61
CA ILE A 245 5.29 4.48 5.72
C ILE A 245 6.57 4.87 4.97
N PHE A 246 6.46 5.35 3.73
CA PHE A 246 7.62 5.80 2.95
C PHE A 246 8.40 6.91 3.65
N ARG A 247 7.68 7.92 4.15
CA ARG A 247 8.30 9.02 4.90
C ARG A 247 9.08 8.50 6.10
N ASP A 248 8.48 7.62 6.88
CA ASP A 248 9.10 7.10 8.11
C ASP A 248 10.34 6.26 7.80
N ILE A 249 10.31 5.43 6.75
CA ILE A 249 11.47 4.66 6.28
C ILE A 249 12.60 5.60 5.82
N ILE A 250 12.28 6.56 4.93
CA ILE A 250 13.28 7.45 4.35
C ILE A 250 13.88 8.36 5.42
N THR A 251 13.05 8.94 6.28
CA THR A 251 13.53 9.82 7.37
C THR A 251 14.48 9.08 8.32
N LYS A 252 14.18 7.82 8.63
CA LYS A 252 14.98 6.99 9.53
C LYS A 252 16.28 6.51 8.89
N ALA A 253 16.21 6.02 7.64
CA ALA A 253 17.33 5.36 6.98
C ALA A 253 18.21 6.31 6.16
N CYS A 254 17.65 7.43 5.72
CA CYS A 254 18.26 8.40 4.81
C CYS A 254 18.18 9.82 5.41
N PRO A 255 18.81 10.10 6.56
CA PRO A 255 18.72 11.41 7.21
C PRO A 255 19.24 12.50 6.28
N GLY A 256 18.46 13.57 6.15
CA GLY A 256 18.76 14.72 5.26
C GLY A 256 18.08 14.66 3.90
N VAL A 257 17.41 13.56 3.54
CA VAL A 257 16.52 13.53 2.37
C VAL A 257 15.20 14.21 2.74
N ARG A 258 14.88 15.28 2.02
CA ARG A 258 13.60 15.99 2.18
C ARG A 258 12.47 15.14 1.58
N CYS A 259 11.45 14.86 2.37
CA CYS A 259 10.25 14.13 1.96
C CYS A 259 9.06 15.08 1.90
N GLU A 260 8.39 15.12 0.76
CA GLU A 260 7.16 15.85 0.52
C GLU A 260 6.01 14.84 0.30
N MET A 261 4.88 15.08 0.93
CA MET A 261 3.66 14.32 0.64
C MET A 261 2.97 14.93 -0.57
N SER A 262 2.55 14.09 -1.53
CA SER A 262 1.71 14.57 -2.63
C SER A 262 0.36 15.06 -2.11
N GLU A 263 -0.05 16.23 -2.57
CA GLU A 263 -1.35 16.86 -2.29
C GLU A 263 -2.38 16.54 -3.38
N ILE A 264 -1.93 15.93 -4.48
CA ILE A 264 -2.80 15.50 -5.57
C ILE A 264 -3.62 14.29 -5.11
N ASN A 265 -4.94 14.43 -5.14
CA ASN A 265 -5.84 13.29 -4.97
C ASN A 265 -5.93 12.53 -6.30
N THR A 266 -5.37 11.35 -6.33
CA THR A 266 -5.35 10.48 -7.52
C THR A 266 -6.50 9.47 -7.57
N ASN A 267 -7.41 9.48 -6.58
CA ASN A 267 -8.56 8.57 -6.58
C ASN A 267 -9.46 8.80 -7.82
N PRO A 268 -9.59 7.83 -8.72
CA PRO A 268 -10.41 7.99 -9.92
C PRO A 268 -11.90 7.78 -9.66
N ILE A 269 -12.28 7.32 -8.45
CA ILE A 269 -13.65 6.96 -8.09
C ILE A 269 -14.31 8.14 -7.37
N LEU A 270 -15.46 8.55 -7.87
CA LEU A 270 -16.32 9.54 -7.23
C LEU A 270 -17.50 8.82 -6.56
N TYR A 271 -17.79 9.19 -5.32
CA TYR A 271 -18.99 8.74 -4.60
C TYR A 271 -20.03 9.86 -4.70
N ILE A 272 -21.19 9.58 -5.32
CA ILE A 272 -22.25 10.56 -5.63
C ILE A 272 -23.52 10.18 -4.86
#